data_cf28c74855ea64c97ac580f722c7ee3f
#
_entry.id   cf28c74855ea64c97ac580f722c7ee3f
#
_cell.length_a   1.000
_cell.length_b   1.000
_cell.length_c   1.000
_cell.angle_alpha   90.00
_cell.angle_beta   90.00
_cell.angle_gamma   90.00
#
_symmetry.space_group_name_H-M   'P 1'
#
loop_
_entity.id
_entity.type
_entity.pdbx_description
1 polymer ?
#
loop_
_entity_poly.entity_id
_entity_poly.type
_entity_poly.pdbx_seq_one_letter_code
_entity_poly.pdbx_strand_id
1 'polypeptide(L)'
;MSSGRVLVLALVLSACLFCGCISTDRPASSKEPGNVNVVATTVPLGHFTEMVGGDRVTVAVLVPPGTNLHTFEPSPSKLAEVEDADLYVKNGAGLEIWMERIIQANEEMLVVDSSSGVDLIESTDADDHGHGAHDFHEDILTTDPHIWLSPKNAIIIVDNICRGLTEVDPENAEFYQKNRDHYLSRLRELDGELNSTFSETDRKEFIVLHPSWSYFARDYGLVQVPILESEKEPGPRYLAEIVEVACEKRITTIFVDPNFNPKSAEIIAEEIDGRVVPLDPLAEDYIENMRIVGREIASSLDG
;
A
#
# COMPACT_ATOMS: atom_id res chain seq x y z
N MET A 1 71.08 -54.82 -45.81
CA MET A 1 71.52 -55.03 -44.44
C MET A 1 71.49 -53.72 -43.76
N SER A 2 70.55 -53.52 -42.88
CA SER A 2 70.48 -52.60 -41.75
C SER A 2 69.05 -52.31 -41.37
N SER A 3 68.71 -52.82 -40.22
CA SER A 3 67.37 -52.74 -39.59
C SER A 3 67.14 -51.36 -38.97
N GLY A 4 66.11 -50.66 -39.40
CA GLY A 4 65.63 -49.45 -38.72
C GLY A 4 64.41 -49.76 -37.89
N ARG A 5 64.53 -49.69 -36.55
CA ARG A 5 63.44 -49.82 -35.59
C ARG A 5 62.65 -48.51 -35.56
N VAL A 6 61.40 -48.60 -35.94
CA VAL A 6 60.43 -47.47 -35.76
C VAL A 6 59.87 -47.56 -34.34
N LEU A 7 60.12 -46.54 -33.56
CA LEU A 7 59.57 -46.35 -32.22
C LEU A 7 58.22 -45.67 -32.37
N VAL A 8 57.11 -46.38 -32.02
CA VAL A 8 55.77 -45.81 -31.97
C VAL A 8 55.53 -45.23 -30.57
N LEU A 9 55.45 -43.90 -30.50
CA LEU A 9 55.14 -43.17 -29.30
C LEU A 9 53.62 -43.07 -29.18
N ALA A 10 53.05 -43.80 -28.24
CA ALA A 10 51.62 -43.71 -27.91
C ALA A 10 51.37 -42.49 -27.01
N LEU A 11 50.71 -41.47 -27.56
CA LEU A 11 50.25 -40.32 -26.83
C LEU A 11 48.91 -40.71 -26.15
N VAL A 12 48.89 -40.84 -24.82
CA VAL A 12 47.66 -41.00 -24.00
C VAL A 12 47.12 -39.63 -23.73
N LEU A 13 46.03 -39.27 -24.43
CA LEU A 13 45.27 -38.03 -24.15
C LEU A 13 44.39 -38.29 -22.91
N SER A 14 44.78 -37.72 -21.74
CA SER A 14 43.97 -37.68 -20.53
C SER A 14 42.95 -36.56 -20.68
N ALA A 15 41.70 -36.93 -20.97
CA ALA A 15 40.56 -35.98 -20.94
C ALA A 15 40.13 -35.74 -19.47
N CYS A 16 40.59 -34.64 -18.88
CA CYS A 16 40.04 -34.14 -17.62
C CYS A 16 38.66 -33.55 -17.92
N LEU A 17 37.61 -34.28 -17.51
CA LEU A 17 36.26 -33.79 -17.39
C LEU A 17 36.24 -32.75 -16.26
N PHE A 18 36.35 -31.47 -16.61
CA PHE A 18 35.96 -30.36 -15.71
C PHE A 18 34.44 -30.37 -15.63
N CYS A 19 33.89 -30.96 -14.56
CA CYS A 19 32.54 -30.75 -14.13
C CYS A 19 32.51 -29.35 -13.52
N GLY A 20 32.27 -28.32 -14.35
CA GLY A 20 32.03 -26.97 -13.91
C GLY A 20 30.69 -26.93 -13.18
N CYS A 21 30.72 -26.85 -11.84
CA CYS A 21 29.57 -26.38 -11.07
C CYS A 21 29.27 -24.95 -11.57
N ILE A 22 28.21 -24.81 -12.34
CA ILE A 22 27.61 -23.49 -12.61
C ILE A 22 26.95 -23.09 -11.30
N SER A 23 27.70 -22.40 -10.46
CA SER A 23 27.09 -21.60 -9.37
C SER A 23 26.32 -20.52 -10.10
N THR A 24 24.98 -20.62 -10.05
CA THR A 24 24.11 -19.50 -10.36
C THR A 24 24.30 -18.50 -9.22
N ASP A 25 25.28 -17.61 -9.38
CA ASP A 25 25.35 -16.42 -8.56
C ASP A 25 24.05 -15.63 -8.83
N ARG A 26 23.05 -15.79 -7.92
CA ARG A 26 22.00 -14.80 -7.73
C ARG A 26 22.71 -13.47 -7.48
N PRO A 27 22.31 -12.37 -8.11
CA PRO A 27 22.74 -11.07 -7.63
C PRO A 27 22.27 -10.96 -6.18
N ALA A 28 23.18 -11.03 -5.23
CA ALA A 28 22.92 -10.71 -3.86
C ALA A 28 22.33 -9.30 -3.83
N SER A 29 21.17 -9.15 -3.21
CA SER A 29 20.68 -7.85 -2.79
C SER A 29 21.85 -7.12 -2.13
N SER A 30 22.24 -5.96 -2.65
CA SER A 30 23.38 -5.23 -2.14
C SER A 30 22.97 -4.61 -0.80
N LYS A 31 23.11 -5.41 0.28
CA LYS A 31 23.00 -4.90 1.65
C LYS A 31 24.10 -3.87 1.82
N GLU A 32 23.75 -2.60 1.87
CA GLU A 32 24.68 -1.55 2.29
C GLU A 32 25.10 -1.89 3.73
N PRO A 33 26.43 -1.98 4.03
CA PRO A 33 26.87 -2.38 5.35
C PRO A 33 26.35 -1.38 6.41
N GLY A 34 25.47 -1.84 7.29
CA GLY A 34 24.94 -1.04 8.40
C GLY A 34 23.52 -0.50 8.23
N ASN A 35 22.85 -0.72 7.07
CA ASN A 35 21.45 -0.32 6.89
C ASN A 35 20.49 -1.46 7.26
N VAL A 36 19.32 -1.08 7.84
CA VAL A 36 18.20 -1.97 8.07
C VAL A 36 17.45 -2.16 6.74
N ASN A 37 17.30 -3.40 6.27
CA ASN A 37 16.49 -3.71 5.11
C ASN A 37 15.03 -3.82 5.51
N VAL A 38 14.18 -2.97 4.96
CA VAL A 38 12.76 -2.93 5.25
C VAL A 38 11.96 -3.26 4.00
N VAL A 39 10.97 -4.13 4.15
CA VAL A 39 9.92 -4.30 3.13
C VAL A 39 8.63 -3.71 3.69
N ALA A 40 8.03 -2.77 2.97
CA ALA A 40 6.75 -2.16 3.30
C ALA A 40 5.66 -2.64 2.34
N THR A 41 4.44 -2.85 2.82
CA THR A 41 3.34 -3.31 1.97
C THR A 41 3.02 -2.31 0.86
N THR A 42 2.85 -1.03 1.18
CA THR A 42 2.39 0.01 0.24
C THR A 42 3.39 1.15 0.11
N VAL A 43 3.25 1.95 -0.96
CA VAL A 43 4.09 3.13 -1.20
C VAL A 43 4.03 4.12 -0.03
N PRO A 44 2.86 4.49 0.54
CA PRO A 44 2.82 5.38 1.70
C PRO A 44 3.54 4.82 2.93
N LEU A 45 3.44 3.53 3.21
CA LEU A 45 4.18 2.90 4.33
C LEU A 45 5.68 2.90 4.08
N GLY A 46 6.10 2.69 2.82
CA GLY A 46 7.49 2.85 2.41
C GLY A 46 7.99 4.26 2.68
N HIS A 47 7.25 5.27 2.24
CA HIS A 47 7.58 6.68 2.49
C HIS A 47 7.67 7.01 3.99
N PHE A 48 6.72 6.55 4.81
CA PHE A 48 6.78 6.75 6.27
C PHE A 48 8.03 6.10 6.87
N THR A 49 8.40 4.92 6.38
CA THR A 49 9.60 4.21 6.81
C THR A 49 10.86 5.00 6.46
N GLU A 50 10.95 5.55 5.26
CA GLU A 50 12.06 6.41 4.82
C GLU A 50 12.16 7.71 5.64
N MET A 51 10.99 8.32 5.96
CA MET A 51 10.96 9.53 6.77
C MET A 51 11.49 9.31 8.20
N VAL A 52 11.26 8.14 8.78
CA VAL A 52 11.78 7.77 10.11
C VAL A 52 13.20 7.24 10.03
N GLY A 53 13.47 6.33 9.08
CA GLY A 53 14.73 5.61 8.95
C GLY A 53 15.87 6.45 8.38
N GLY A 54 15.55 7.45 7.52
CA GLY A 54 16.53 8.29 6.84
C GLY A 54 17.56 7.46 6.06
N ASP A 55 18.83 7.77 6.23
CA ASP A 55 19.96 7.09 5.59
C ASP A 55 20.35 5.77 6.27
N ARG A 56 19.62 5.32 7.30
CA ARG A 56 19.87 4.08 8.04
C ARG A 56 19.00 2.91 7.56
N VAL A 57 18.10 3.13 6.61
CA VAL A 57 17.23 2.10 6.06
C VAL A 57 17.38 1.97 4.56
N THR A 58 17.10 0.78 4.06
CA THR A 58 16.87 0.52 2.63
C THR A 58 15.47 -0.03 2.51
N VAL A 59 14.57 0.69 1.84
CA VAL A 59 13.15 0.34 1.79
C VAL A 59 12.79 -0.23 0.42
N ALA A 60 12.16 -1.40 0.42
CA ALA A 60 11.50 -1.97 -0.75
C ALA A 60 9.99 -1.96 -0.53
N VAL A 61 9.23 -1.67 -1.58
CA VAL A 61 7.76 -1.72 -1.54
C VAL A 61 7.27 -3.01 -2.20
N LEU A 62 6.45 -3.75 -1.45
CA LEU A 62 5.94 -5.05 -1.91
C LEU A 62 4.95 -4.88 -3.06
N VAL A 63 3.95 -4.00 -2.90
CA VAL A 63 2.94 -3.72 -3.91
C VAL A 63 3.39 -2.54 -4.78
N PRO A 64 3.74 -2.78 -6.06
CA PRO A 64 4.23 -1.72 -6.94
C PRO A 64 3.18 -0.64 -7.20
N PRO A 65 3.59 0.61 -7.51
CA PRO A 65 2.67 1.64 -7.98
C PRO A 65 1.83 1.15 -9.17
N GLY A 66 0.56 1.57 -9.23
CA GLY A 66 -0.35 1.18 -10.30
C GLY A 66 -0.95 -0.22 -10.17
N THR A 67 -0.73 -0.90 -9.05
CA THR A 67 -1.30 -2.22 -8.77
C THR A 67 -2.51 -2.08 -7.85
N ASN A 68 -3.60 -2.79 -8.16
CA ASN A 68 -4.74 -2.88 -7.26
C ASN A 68 -4.34 -3.69 -6.01
N LEU A 69 -4.45 -3.07 -4.83
CA LEU A 69 -4.06 -3.64 -3.54
C LEU A 69 -4.89 -4.88 -3.16
N HIS A 70 -6.18 -4.89 -3.50
CA HIS A 70 -7.13 -5.92 -3.07
C HIS A 70 -6.98 -7.22 -3.86
N THR A 71 -6.43 -7.15 -5.08
CA THR A 71 -6.20 -8.32 -5.95
C THR A 71 -4.72 -8.70 -6.07
N PHE A 72 -3.85 -8.00 -5.35
CA PHE A 72 -2.41 -8.25 -5.40
C PHE A 72 -2.06 -9.61 -4.78
N GLU A 73 -1.15 -10.32 -5.45
CA GLU A 73 -0.46 -11.49 -4.91
C GLU A 73 1.06 -11.34 -5.13
N PRO A 74 1.88 -11.54 -4.10
CA PRO A 74 3.33 -11.40 -4.25
C PRO A 74 3.89 -12.48 -5.18
N SER A 75 4.62 -12.04 -6.21
CA SER A 75 5.35 -12.92 -7.12
C SER A 75 6.57 -13.55 -6.41
N PRO A 76 7.15 -14.64 -6.95
CA PRO A 76 8.37 -15.21 -6.38
C PRO A 76 9.53 -14.22 -6.27
N SER A 77 9.64 -13.26 -7.20
CA SER A 77 10.66 -12.21 -7.12
C SER A 77 10.43 -11.25 -5.98
N LYS A 78 9.17 -10.91 -5.67
CA LYS A 78 8.81 -10.09 -4.51
C LYS A 78 9.01 -10.81 -3.18
N LEU A 79 8.75 -12.11 -3.14
CA LEU A 79 9.07 -12.92 -1.96
C LEU A 79 10.59 -13.01 -1.71
N ALA A 80 11.40 -13.01 -2.77
CA ALA A 80 12.85 -12.95 -2.61
C ALA A 80 13.37 -11.63 -2.01
N GLU A 81 12.66 -10.51 -2.18
CA GLU A 81 12.96 -9.25 -1.49
C GLU A 81 12.71 -9.37 0.04
N VAL A 82 11.74 -10.20 0.44
CA VAL A 82 11.40 -10.46 1.84
C VAL A 82 12.43 -11.38 2.51
N GLU A 83 13.05 -12.31 1.77
CA GLU A 83 14.04 -13.27 2.31
C GLU A 83 15.21 -12.56 3.06
N ASP A 84 15.61 -11.37 2.59
CA ASP A 84 16.74 -10.61 3.13
C ASP A 84 16.30 -9.41 4.02
N ALA A 85 15.01 -9.28 4.33
CA ALA A 85 14.48 -8.18 5.13
C ALA A 85 14.74 -8.39 6.63
N ASP A 86 15.13 -7.32 7.31
CA ASP A 86 15.22 -7.27 8.78
C ASP A 86 13.86 -6.92 9.40
N LEU A 87 13.02 -6.17 8.65
CA LEU A 87 11.73 -5.65 9.10
C LEU A 87 10.69 -5.68 7.97
N TYR A 88 9.49 -6.16 8.27
CA TYR A 88 8.32 -6.02 7.40
C TYR A 88 7.29 -5.08 8.02
N VAL A 89 6.97 -4.01 7.31
CA VAL A 89 5.93 -3.05 7.70
C VAL A 89 4.65 -3.41 6.96
N LYS A 90 3.77 -4.17 7.63
CA LYS A 90 2.46 -4.48 7.06
C LYS A 90 1.47 -3.35 7.35
N ASN A 91 0.50 -3.19 6.46
CA ASN A 91 -0.62 -2.26 6.67
C ASN A 91 -1.49 -2.72 7.85
N GLY A 92 -1.81 -4.00 7.93
CA GLY A 92 -2.80 -4.53 8.85
C GLY A 92 -4.23 -4.27 8.38
N ALA A 93 -5.19 -4.21 9.30
CA ALA A 93 -6.60 -4.00 8.99
C ALA A 93 -7.15 -4.96 7.91
N GLY A 94 -6.61 -6.19 7.84
CA GLY A 94 -7.08 -7.24 6.92
C GLY A 94 -6.57 -7.15 5.47
N LEU A 95 -5.67 -6.20 5.14
CA LEU A 95 -5.21 -6.02 3.75
C LEU A 95 -4.39 -7.21 3.24
N GLU A 96 -3.45 -7.72 4.04
CA GLU A 96 -2.48 -8.72 3.61
C GLU A 96 -3.02 -10.15 3.70
N ILE A 97 -3.87 -10.54 2.77
CA ILE A 97 -4.36 -11.94 2.67
C ILE A 97 -3.22 -12.94 2.38
N TRP A 98 -2.08 -12.45 1.90
CA TRP A 98 -0.86 -13.21 1.58
C TRP A 98 0.13 -13.32 2.74
N MET A 99 -0.21 -12.85 3.95
CA MET A 99 0.72 -12.71 5.08
C MET A 99 1.43 -14.01 5.46
N GLU A 100 0.75 -15.16 5.35
CA GLU A 100 1.34 -16.47 5.59
C GLU A 100 2.56 -16.73 4.69
N ARG A 101 2.48 -16.34 3.41
CA ARG A 101 3.59 -16.51 2.45
C ARG A 101 4.77 -15.58 2.77
N ILE A 102 4.50 -14.39 3.32
CA ILE A 102 5.52 -13.45 3.78
C ILE A 102 6.29 -14.05 4.96
N ILE A 103 5.58 -14.57 5.97
CA ILE A 103 6.19 -15.22 7.14
C ILE A 103 7.00 -16.43 6.72
N GLN A 104 6.48 -17.27 5.81
CA GLN A 104 7.21 -18.45 5.32
C GLN A 104 8.48 -18.09 4.54
N ALA A 105 8.54 -16.91 3.90
CA ALA A 105 9.74 -16.45 3.20
C ALA A 105 10.86 -16.04 4.17
N ASN A 106 10.50 -15.47 5.35
CA ASN A 106 11.47 -15.08 6.38
C ASN A 106 10.81 -15.09 7.77
N GLU A 107 11.02 -16.19 8.51
CA GLU A 107 10.46 -16.39 9.86
C GLU A 107 11.18 -15.57 10.94
N GLU A 108 12.40 -15.10 10.68
CA GLU A 108 13.23 -14.34 11.64
C GLU A 108 12.99 -12.83 11.56
N MET A 109 12.34 -12.36 10.51
CA MET A 109 12.06 -10.94 10.25
C MET A 109 11.06 -10.39 11.28
N LEU A 110 11.34 -9.20 11.83
CA LEU A 110 10.37 -8.51 12.67
C LEU A 110 9.20 -8.01 11.80
N VAL A 111 7.97 -8.22 12.29
CA VAL A 111 6.76 -7.72 11.61
C VAL A 111 6.14 -6.60 12.44
N VAL A 112 6.04 -5.41 11.85
CA VAL A 112 5.32 -4.25 12.39
C VAL A 112 3.91 -4.22 11.80
N ASP A 113 2.90 -4.28 12.66
CA ASP A 113 1.51 -4.04 12.30
C ASP A 113 1.20 -2.54 12.41
N SER A 114 1.08 -1.87 11.25
CA SER A 114 0.83 -0.44 11.19
C SER A 114 -0.54 -0.04 11.76
N SER A 115 -1.52 -0.96 11.74
CA SER A 115 -2.87 -0.71 12.26
C SER A 115 -2.97 -0.77 13.80
N SER A 116 -1.90 -1.19 14.49
CA SER A 116 -1.91 -1.28 15.95
C SER A 116 -2.22 0.07 16.61
N GLY A 117 -3.36 0.14 17.32
CA GLY A 117 -3.83 1.36 17.99
C GLY A 117 -4.64 2.31 17.11
N VAL A 118 -4.88 1.96 15.85
CA VAL A 118 -5.82 2.67 14.97
C VAL A 118 -7.25 2.28 15.35
N ASP A 119 -8.15 3.26 15.43
CA ASP A 119 -9.59 3.03 15.55
C ASP A 119 -10.15 2.64 14.18
N LEU A 120 -10.32 1.31 13.98
CA LEU A 120 -10.67 0.73 12.71
C LEU A 120 -12.16 0.96 12.37
N ILE A 121 -12.42 1.25 11.09
CA ILE A 121 -13.78 1.32 10.54
C ILE A 121 -14.17 -0.08 10.06
N GLU A 122 -15.34 -0.57 10.49
CA GLU A 122 -15.92 -1.78 9.96
C GLU A 122 -16.33 -1.55 8.50
N SER A 123 -15.90 -2.44 7.59
CA SER A 123 -16.35 -2.40 6.21
C SER A 123 -17.82 -2.82 6.14
N THR A 124 -18.63 -2.03 5.42
CA THR A 124 -20.03 -2.37 5.15
C THR A 124 -20.17 -3.44 4.06
N ASP A 125 -19.06 -3.93 3.52
CA ASP A 125 -18.98 -4.98 2.50
C ASP A 125 -19.23 -6.39 3.05
N ALA A 126 -19.99 -6.52 4.15
CA ALA A 126 -20.55 -7.79 4.56
C ALA A 126 -21.51 -8.25 3.45
N ASP A 127 -20.97 -8.97 2.47
CA ASP A 127 -21.72 -9.58 1.39
C ASP A 127 -22.92 -10.35 1.99
N ASP A 128 -24.13 -9.89 1.68
CA ASP A 128 -25.35 -10.66 1.79
C ASP A 128 -25.28 -11.84 0.79
N HIS A 129 -24.39 -12.79 1.05
CA HIS A 129 -24.41 -14.10 0.43
C HIS A 129 -25.44 -14.98 1.12
N GLY A 130 -26.71 -14.54 1.06
CA GLY A 130 -27.84 -15.42 1.25
C GLY A 130 -27.83 -16.49 0.18
N HIS A 131 -27.29 -17.67 0.50
CA HIS A 131 -27.83 -18.99 0.13
C HIS A 131 -26.97 -20.11 0.76
N GLY A 132 -27.49 -20.66 1.84
CA GLY A 132 -27.53 -22.08 2.17
C GLY A 132 -26.24 -22.90 2.11
N ALA A 133 -25.47 -22.93 3.21
CA ALA A 133 -24.93 -24.18 3.76
C ALA A 133 -24.35 -23.86 5.15
N HIS A 134 -24.80 -24.58 6.15
CA HIS A 134 -24.23 -24.55 7.50
C HIS A 134 -22.76 -25.00 7.46
N ASP A 135 -21.84 -24.07 7.67
CA ASP A 135 -20.55 -24.35 8.26
C ASP A 135 -20.13 -23.12 9.06
N PHE A 136 -19.58 -23.36 10.25
CA PHE A 136 -19.14 -22.38 11.23
C PHE A 136 -18.01 -21.51 10.64
N HIS A 137 -18.36 -20.43 9.92
CA HIS A 137 -17.47 -19.31 9.69
C HIS A 137 -17.77 -18.26 10.76
N GLU A 138 -16.80 -18.01 11.64
CA GLU A 138 -16.74 -16.77 12.40
C GLU A 138 -17.00 -15.64 11.41
N ASP A 139 -17.95 -14.76 11.71
CA ASP A 139 -18.16 -13.52 10.97
C ASP A 139 -16.83 -12.77 10.97
N ILE A 140 -16.06 -12.89 9.91
CA ILE A 140 -14.87 -12.07 9.71
C ILE A 140 -15.42 -10.69 9.41
N LEU A 141 -15.53 -9.86 10.46
CA LEU A 141 -15.76 -8.43 10.32
C LEU A 141 -14.62 -7.91 9.46
N THR A 142 -14.93 -7.63 8.20
CA THR A 142 -13.96 -7.01 7.30
C THR A 142 -13.81 -5.56 7.72
N THR A 143 -12.58 -5.12 7.93
CA THR A 143 -12.28 -3.73 8.24
C THR A 143 -11.85 -2.99 6.98
N ASP A 144 -12.12 -1.69 6.91
CA ASP A 144 -11.59 -0.83 5.85
C ASP A 144 -10.06 -0.77 5.99
N PRO A 145 -9.30 -1.24 4.98
CA PRO A 145 -7.84 -1.30 5.08
C PRO A 145 -7.14 0.03 4.80
N HIS A 146 -7.82 1.07 4.33
CA HIS A 146 -7.23 2.32 3.86
C HIS A 146 -6.83 3.28 5.00
N ILE A 147 -6.25 2.72 6.07
CA ILE A 147 -5.92 3.43 7.31
C ILE A 147 -4.97 4.61 7.11
N TRP A 148 -4.06 4.53 6.13
CA TRP A 148 -3.05 5.57 5.87
C TRP A 148 -3.65 6.86 5.30
N LEU A 149 -4.88 6.84 4.76
CA LEU A 149 -5.53 8.01 4.17
C LEU A 149 -6.11 8.99 5.22
N SER A 150 -5.79 8.78 6.48
CA SER A 150 -6.02 9.73 7.57
C SER A 150 -4.68 10.23 8.13
N PRO A 151 -4.42 11.54 8.14
CA PRO A 151 -3.24 12.09 8.82
C PRO A 151 -3.17 11.75 10.32
N LYS A 152 -4.31 11.58 10.99
CA LYS A 152 -4.37 11.14 12.39
C LYS A 152 -3.90 9.70 12.55
N ASN A 153 -4.32 8.81 11.65
CA ASN A 153 -3.82 7.43 11.63
C ASN A 153 -2.36 7.37 11.21
N ALA A 154 -1.91 8.21 10.25
CA ALA A 154 -0.52 8.30 9.84
C ALA A 154 0.42 8.61 11.01
N ILE A 155 0.00 9.42 11.98
CA ILE A 155 0.74 9.67 13.23
C ILE A 155 0.96 8.36 14.00
N ILE A 156 -0.07 7.52 14.14
CA ILE A 156 0.00 6.22 14.83
C ILE A 156 0.90 5.25 14.06
N ILE A 157 0.72 5.19 12.74
CA ILE A 157 1.53 4.34 11.84
C ILE A 157 3.02 4.68 11.95
N VAL A 158 3.37 5.96 11.89
CA VAL A 158 4.75 6.44 12.01
C VAL A 158 5.36 6.11 13.38
N ASP A 159 4.58 6.18 14.46
CA ASP A 159 5.00 5.74 15.80
C ASP A 159 5.26 4.22 15.85
N ASN A 160 4.42 3.42 15.19
CA ASN A 160 4.59 1.97 15.10
C ASN A 160 5.87 1.61 14.33
N ILE A 161 6.11 2.26 13.20
CA ILE A 161 7.32 2.09 12.38
C ILE A 161 8.57 2.44 13.19
N CYS A 162 8.56 3.59 13.89
CA CYS A 162 9.69 4.00 14.72
C CYS A 162 10.01 2.99 15.82
N ARG A 163 9.00 2.38 16.43
CA ARG A 163 9.21 1.31 17.42
C ARG A 163 9.85 0.09 16.79
N GLY A 164 9.37 -0.37 15.63
CA GLY A 164 9.97 -1.50 14.93
C GLY A 164 11.41 -1.25 14.51
N LEU A 165 11.73 -0.08 13.94
CA LEU A 165 13.11 0.28 13.60
C LEU A 165 14.03 0.33 14.84
N THR A 166 13.52 0.85 15.96
CA THR A 166 14.29 0.89 17.23
C THR A 166 14.53 -0.52 17.79
N GLU A 167 13.62 -1.47 17.55
CA GLU A 167 13.74 -2.85 18.02
C GLU A 167 14.82 -3.62 17.23
N VAL A 168 14.85 -3.47 15.90
CA VAL A 168 15.84 -4.16 15.04
C VAL A 168 17.22 -3.47 15.05
N ASP A 169 17.27 -2.18 15.34
CA ASP A 169 18.49 -1.38 15.34
C ASP A 169 18.51 -0.40 16.52
N PRO A 170 18.71 -0.91 17.76
CA PRO A 170 18.66 -0.10 18.98
C PRO A 170 19.79 0.92 19.09
N GLU A 171 20.90 0.75 18.37
CA GLU A 171 22.03 1.69 18.38
C GLU A 171 21.68 3.02 17.73
N ASN A 172 20.72 3.02 16.77
CA ASN A 172 20.23 4.21 16.08
C ASN A 172 18.87 4.73 16.63
N ALA A 173 18.41 4.26 17.79
CA ALA A 173 17.10 4.61 18.36
C ALA A 173 16.87 6.13 18.49
N GLU A 174 17.86 6.90 18.95
CA GLU A 174 17.74 8.37 19.07
C GLU A 174 17.61 9.06 17.71
N PHE A 175 18.26 8.52 16.68
CA PHE A 175 18.15 9.03 15.31
C PHE A 175 16.72 8.83 14.77
N TYR A 176 16.16 7.63 14.91
CA TYR A 176 14.79 7.32 14.49
C TYR A 176 13.76 8.16 15.24
N GLN A 177 13.89 8.30 16.56
CA GLN A 177 12.99 9.12 17.38
C GLN A 177 13.00 10.59 16.97
N LYS A 178 14.17 11.14 16.69
CA LYS A 178 14.30 12.53 16.22
C LYS A 178 13.61 12.73 14.86
N ASN A 179 13.81 11.83 13.91
CA ASN A 179 13.19 11.90 12.60
C ASN A 179 11.67 11.74 12.70
N ARG A 180 11.22 10.75 13.49
CA ARG A 180 9.80 10.57 13.81
C ARG A 180 9.20 11.86 14.36
N ASP A 181 9.78 12.47 15.39
CA ASP A 181 9.24 13.68 16.02
C ASP A 181 9.12 14.83 15.02
N HIS A 182 10.11 14.98 14.15
CA HIS A 182 10.08 15.96 13.06
C HIS A 182 8.91 15.67 12.08
N TYR A 183 8.75 14.42 11.64
CA TYR A 183 7.70 14.06 10.69
C TYR A 183 6.30 14.14 11.33
N LEU A 184 6.15 13.74 12.59
CA LEU A 184 4.90 13.90 13.34
C LEU A 184 4.49 15.37 13.47
N SER A 185 5.44 16.31 13.60
CA SER A 185 5.12 17.75 13.61
C SER A 185 4.48 18.18 12.28
N ARG A 186 5.02 17.72 11.16
CA ARG A 186 4.47 18.00 9.82
C ARG A 186 3.09 17.36 9.59
N LEU A 187 2.87 16.14 10.11
CA LEU A 187 1.56 15.48 10.04
C LEU A 187 0.50 16.21 10.87
N ARG A 188 0.86 16.72 12.06
CA ARG A 188 -0.05 17.54 12.89
C ARG A 188 -0.39 18.88 12.24
N GLU A 189 0.58 19.51 11.57
CA GLU A 189 0.35 20.72 10.78
C GLU A 189 -0.66 20.45 9.65
N LEU A 190 -0.44 19.38 8.88
CA LEU A 190 -1.37 18.92 7.84
C LEU A 190 -2.78 18.65 8.38
N ASP A 191 -2.90 17.93 9.51
CA ASP A 191 -4.20 17.67 10.15
C ASP A 191 -4.90 18.97 10.54
N GLY A 192 -4.15 19.94 11.07
CA GLY A 192 -4.67 21.28 11.40
C GLY A 192 -5.16 22.06 10.17
N GLU A 193 -4.39 22.03 9.07
CA GLU A 193 -4.76 22.64 7.79
C GLU A 193 -6.08 22.05 7.26
N LEU A 194 -6.17 20.72 7.19
CA LEU A 194 -7.35 20.02 6.69
C LEU A 194 -8.57 20.24 7.60
N ASN A 195 -8.39 20.18 8.92
CA ASN A 195 -9.47 20.47 9.86
C ASN A 195 -10.00 21.90 9.69
N SER A 196 -9.14 22.89 9.48
CA SER A 196 -9.54 24.27 9.22
C SER A 196 -10.32 24.39 7.91
N THR A 197 -9.83 23.69 6.85
CA THR A 197 -10.48 23.67 5.53
C THR A 197 -11.92 23.17 5.60
N PHE A 198 -12.17 22.07 6.32
CA PHE A 198 -13.48 21.41 6.32
C PHE A 198 -14.41 21.84 7.47
N SER A 199 -13.92 22.60 8.47
CA SER A 199 -14.74 23.07 9.61
C SER A 199 -15.84 24.05 9.20
N GLU A 200 -15.60 24.84 8.15
CA GLU A 200 -16.51 25.88 7.67
C GLU A 200 -17.38 25.45 6.47
N THR A 201 -17.23 24.19 6.01
CA THR A 201 -17.93 23.69 4.82
C THR A 201 -19.33 23.23 5.17
N ASP A 202 -20.35 23.78 4.53
CA ASP A 202 -21.76 23.41 4.75
C ASP A 202 -22.11 22.05 4.11
N ARG A 203 -21.58 21.78 2.92
CA ARG A 203 -21.74 20.49 2.24
C ARG A 203 -20.70 19.51 2.75
N LYS A 204 -21.08 18.24 2.84
CA LYS A 204 -20.21 17.19 3.41
C LYS A 204 -20.03 15.99 2.47
N GLU A 205 -20.91 15.84 1.51
CA GLU A 205 -20.94 14.68 0.62
C GLU A 205 -20.03 14.88 -0.59
N PHE A 206 -19.19 13.88 -0.87
CA PHE A 206 -18.38 13.80 -2.10
C PHE A 206 -18.45 12.40 -2.69
N ILE A 207 -18.48 12.31 -4.02
CA ILE A 207 -18.60 11.04 -4.74
C ILE A 207 -17.21 10.54 -5.12
N VAL A 208 -16.96 9.27 -4.82
CA VAL A 208 -15.69 8.56 -5.15
C VAL A 208 -16.01 7.31 -5.95
N LEU A 209 -15.09 6.91 -6.84
CA LEU A 209 -15.24 5.64 -7.57
C LEU A 209 -15.12 4.45 -6.60
N HIS A 210 -14.00 4.36 -5.88
CA HIS A 210 -13.71 3.31 -4.90
C HIS A 210 -13.75 3.86 -3.47
N PRO A 211 -14.34 3.14 -2.48
CA PRO A 211 -14.56 3.64 -1.10
C PRO A 211 -13.28 3.67 -0.24
N SER A 212 -12.21 4.31 -0.69
CA SER A 212 -10.93 4.34 0.03
C SER A 212 -10.79 5.47 1.07
N TRP A 213 -11.68 6.46 1.07
CA TRP A 213 -11.52 7.70 1.85
C TRP A 213 -12.31 7.73 3.16
N SER A 214 -12.75 6.59 3.69
CA SER A 214 -13.61 6.52 4.88
C SER A 214 -12.97 7.14 6.12
N TYR A 215 -11.68 6.87 6.37
CA TYR A 215 -10.96 7.45 7.51
C TYR A 215 -10.77 8.96 7.36
N PHE A 216 -10.47 9.44 6.16
CA PHE A 216 -10.42 10.87 5.86
C PHE A 216 -11.78 11.52 6.10
N ALA A 217 -12.83 10.95 5.57
CA ALA A 217 -14.20 11.46 5.72
C ALA A 217 -14.61 11.52 7.21
N ARG A 218 -14.37 10.45 7.96
CA ARG A 218 -14.63 10.40 9.40
C ARG A 218 -13.92 11.53 10.15
N ASP A 219 -12.64 11.73 9.86
CA ASP A 219 -11.79 12.63 10.64
C ASP A 219 -12.07 14.10 10.41
N TYR A 220 -12.64 14.44 9.24
CA TYR A 220 -12.97 15.82 8.87
C TYR A 220 -14.48 16.07 8.73
N GLY A 221 -15.32 15.13 9.22
CA GLY A 221 -16.77 15.27 9.24
C GLY A 221 -17.42 15.31 7.87
N LEU A 222 -16.82 14.60 6.89
CA LEU A 222 -17.31 14.44 5.54
C LEU A 222 -18.05 13.11 5.36
N VAL A 223 -18.72 12.95 4.23
CA VAL A 223 -19.42 11.73 3.85
C VAL A 223 -18.99 11.33 2.44
N GLN A 224 -18.27 10.22 2.30
CA GLN A 224 -18.01 9.67 0.97
C GLN A 224 -19.22 8.88 0.47
N VAL A 225 -19.53 9.04 -0.81
CA VAL A 225 -20.55 8.29 -1.54
C VAL A 225 -19.85 7.46 -2.60
N PRO A 226 -19.68 6.14 -2.42
CA PRO A 226 -18.96 5.30 -3.37
C PRO A 226 -19.82 4.95 -4.59
N ILE A 227 -19.19 4.80 -5.76
CA ILE A 227 -19.80 4.26 -6.98
C ILE A 227 -19.66 2.74 -7.00
N LEU A 228 -18.48 2.21 -6.66
CA LEU A 228 -18.27 0.77 -6.57
C LEU A 228 -18.70 0.27 -5.19
N GLU A 229 -19.47 -0.80 -5.17
CA GLU A 229 -19.73 -1.59 -3.98
C GLU A 229 -18.64 -2.68 -3.95
N SER A 230 -17.72 -2.60 -3.02
CA SER A 230 -16.49 -3.42 -3.05
C SER A 230 -15.71 -3.19 -4.36
N GLU A 231 -15.35 -4.24 -5.07
CA GLU A 231 -14.60 -4.22 -6.34
C GLU A 231 -15.50 -4.44 -7.56
N LYS A 232 -16.83 -4.49 -7.37
CA LYS A 232 -17.77 -4.88 -8.45
C LYS A 232 -18.29 -3.64 -9.17
N GLU A 233 -18.35 -3.75 -10.51
CA GLU A 233 -19.01 -2.74 -11.35
C GLU A 233 -20.50 -2.66 -10.99
N PRO A 234 -21.02 -1.45 -10.75
CA PRO A 234 -22.39 -1.25 -10.31
C PRO A 234 -23.39 -1.56 -11.42
N GLY A 235 -24.56 -2.07 -11.03
CA GLY A 235 -25.68 -2.24 -11.96
C GLY A 235 -26.29 -0.89 -12.37
N PRO A 236 -27.05 -0.86 -13.51
CA PRO A 236 -27.66 0.37 -14.02
C PRO A 236 -28.59 1.08 -13.03
N ARG A 237 -29.25 0.33 -12.16
CA ARG A 237 -30.14 0.90 -11.14
C ARG A 237 -29.35 1.70 -10.12
N TYR A 238 -28.25 1.15 -9.61
CA TYR A 238 -27.42 1.82 -8.63
C TYR A 238 -26.73 3.07 -9.22
N LEU A 239 -26.29 3.00 -10.49
CA LEU A 239 -25.77 4.19 -11.19
C LEU A 239 -26.83 5.31 -11.24
N ALA A 240 -28.10 4.99 -11.52
CA ALA A 240 -29.17 5.97 -11.52
C ALA A 240 -29.41 6.58 -10.10
N GLU A 241 -29.32 5.77 -9.04
CA GLU A 241 -29.43 6.23 -7.66
C GLU A 241 -28.29 7.20 -7.31
N ILE A 242 -27.05 6.93 -7.76
CA ILE A 242 -25.92 7.86 -7.57
C ILE A 242 -26.13 9.17 -8.34
N VAL A 243 -26.67 9.13 -9.57
CA VAL A 243 -27.03 10.34 -10.33
C VAL A 243 -28.08 11.16 -9.59
N GLU A 244 -29.11 10.52 -9.01
CA GLU A 244 -30.12 11.22 -8.20
C GLU A 244 -29.49 11.90 -6.99
N VAL A 245 -28.61 11.21 -6.25
CA VAL A 245 -27.86 11.77 -5.11
C VAL A 245 -27.01 12.96 -5.55
N ALA A 246 -26.28 12.83 -6.65
CA ALA A 246 -25.44 13.89 -7.17
C ALA A 246 -26.26 15.14 -7.53
N CYS A 247 -27.41 14.98 -8.19
CA CYS A 247 -28.33 16.06 -8.53
C CYS A 247 -28.92 16.72 -7.27
N GLU A 248 -29.38 15.92 -6.30
CA GLU A 248 -29.99 16.40 -5.06
C GLU A 248 -29.01 17.23 -4.22
N LYS A 249 -27.77 16.72 -4.12
CA LYS A 249 -26.67 17.34 -3.38
C LYS A 249 -25.90 18.38 -4.20
N ARG A 250 -26.21 18.55 -5.47
CA ARG A 250 -25.52 19.43 -6.42
C ARG A 250 -24.03 19.12 -6.52
N ILE A 251 -23.69 17.84 -6.55
CA ILE A 251 -22.31 17.38 -6.73
C ILE A 251 -22.03 17.33 -8.24
N THR A 252 -20.95 17.98 -8.68
CA THR A 252 -20.52 18.02 -10.07
C THR A 252 -19.12 17.43 -10.29
N THR A 253 -18.49 16.95 -9.21
CA THR A 253 -17.15 16.35 -9.26
C THR A 253 -17.19 14.93 -8.73
N ILE A 254 -16.64 13.99 -9.51
CA ILE A 254 -16.48 12.59 -9.13
C ILE A 254 -14.99 12.28 -9.03
N PHE A 255 -14.57 11.75 -7.91
CA PHE A 255 -13.18 11.42 -7.66
C PHE A 255 -12.89 9.97 -8.02
N VAL A 256 -11.76 9.74 -8.68
CA VAL A 256 -11.34 8.40 -9.13
C VAL A 256 -9.92 8.10 -8.67
N ASP A 257 -9.69 6.87 -8.24
CA ASP A 257 -8.36 6.32 -8.04
C ASP A 257 -7.77 5.96 -9.43
N PRO A 258 -6.56 6.44 -9.77
CA PRO A 258 -5.91 6.15 -11.05
C PRO A 258 -5.71 4.65 -11.35
N ASN A 259 -5.77 3.80 -10.33
CA ASN A 259 -5.60 2.34 -10.46
C ASN A 259 -6.89 1.60 -10.83
N PHE A 260 -8.04 2.29 -10.92
CA PHE A 260 -9.33 1.72 -11.29
C PHE A 260 -9.79 2.18 -12.67
N ASN A 261 -10.67 1.39 -13.30
CA ASN A 261 -11.30 1.77 -14.56
C ASN A 261 -12.31 2.92 -14.31
N PRO A 262 -12.13 4.12 -14.89
CA PRO A 262 -12.99 5.27 -14.60
C PRO A 262 -14.38 5.21 -15.28
N LYS A 263 -14.69 4.17 -16.05
CA LYS A 263 -15.85 4.11 -16.94
C LYS A 263 -17.17 4.45 -16.25
N SER A 264 -17.43 3.89 -15.08
CA SER A 264 -18.68 4.15 -14.34
C SER A 264 -18.74 5.59 -13.82
N ALA A 265 -17.60 6.16 -13.39
CA ALA A 265 -17.50 7.56 -12.99
C ALA A 265 -17.72 8.51 -14.17
N GLU A 266 -17.18 8.20 -15.36
CA GLU A 266 -17.38 8.98 -16.57
C GLU A 266 -18.85 9.04 -16.99
N ILE A 267 -19.57 7.89 -16.94
CA ILE A 267 -21.00 7.84 -17.26
C ILE A 267 -21.81 8.73 -16.31
N ILE A 268 -21.56 8.68 -15.01
CA ILE A 268 -22.26 9.52 -14.05
C ILE A 268 -21.90 11.00 -14.27
N ALA A 269 -20.62 11.33 -14.51
CA ALA A 269 -20.20 12.69 -14.76
C ALA A 269 -20.89 13.30 -16.01
N GLU A 270 -21.06 12.52 -17.10
CA GLU A 270 -21.80 12.95 -18.28
C GLU A 270 -23.29 13.26 -17.97
N GLU A 271 -23.95 12.43 -17.15
CA GLU A 271 -25.37 12.61 -16.79
C GLU A 271 -25.63 13.84 -15.90
N ILE A 272 -24.64 14.23 -15.07
CA ILE A 272 -24.76 15.39 -14.16
C ILE A 272 -24.12 16.66 -14.68
N ASP A 273 -23.64 16.69 -15.94
CA ASP A 273 -22.84 17.79 -16.52
C ASP A 273 -21.61 18.13 -15.63
N GLY A 274 -21.00 17.10 -15.10
CA GLY A 274 -19.91 17.16 -14.14
C GLY A 274 -18.55 16.79 -14.73
N ARG A 275 -17.57 16.57 -13.85
CA ARG A 275 -16.19 16.21 -14.22
C ARG A 275 -15.65 15.08 -13.35
N VAL A 276 -14.68 14.34 -13.89
CA VAL A 276 -13.90 13.33 -13.18
C VAL A 276 -12.55 13.93 -12.79
N VAL A 277 -12.15 13.73 -11.52
CA VAL A 277 -10.89 14.24 -10.97
C VAL A 277 -10.13 13.09 -10.32
N PRO A 278 -8.85 12.85 -10.69
CA PRO A 278 -8.08 11.80 -10.05
C PRO A 278 -7.65 12.20 -8.63
N LEU A 279 -7.80 11.27 -7.67
CA LEU A 279 -7.17 11.31 -6.36
C LEU A 279 -6.37 10.02 -6.18
N ASP A 280 -5.06 10.16 -5.99
CA ASP A 280 -4.17 9.01 -5.84
C ASP A 280 -4.02 8.63 -4.35
N PRO A 281 -4.56 7.47 -3.92
CA PRO A 281 -4.40 7.02 -2.54
C PRO A 281 -3.00 6.49 -2.22
N LEU A 282 -2.16 6.25 -3.25
CA LEU A 282 -0.85 5.60 -3.13
C LEU A 282 0.32 6.52 -3.53
N ALA A 283 0.09 7.83 -3.61
CA ALA A 283 1.14 8.78 -3.98
C ALA A 283 2.33 8.73 -3.00
N GLU A 284 3.52 8.90 -3.55
CA GLU A 284 4.79 8.82 -2.81
C GLU A 284 4.95 9.97 -1.82
N ASP A 285 4.76 11.23 -2.24
CA ASP A 285 4.79 12.39 -1.33
C ASP A 285 3.46 12.50 -0.58
N TYR A 286 3.37 11.80 0.55
CA TYR A 286 2.15 11.73 1.34
C TYR A 286 1.58 13.09 1.74
N ILE A 287 2.41 13.99 2.31
CA ILE A 287 1.92 15.26 2.85
C ILE A 287 1.41 16.18 1.73
N GLU A 288 2.15 16.31 0.63
CA GLU A 288 1.70 17.13 -0.48
C GLU A 288 0.48 16.52 -1.17
N ASN A 289 0.44 15.20 -1.32
CA ASN A 289 -0.74 14.52 -1.85
C ASN A 289 -2.00 14.78 -1.00
N MET A 290 -1.91 14.65 0.31
CA MET A 290 -3.06 14.91 1.19
C MET A 290 -3.52 16.37 1.17
N ARG A 291 -2.60 17.33 0.93
CA ARG A 291 -2.97 18.72 0.67
C ARG A 291 -3.71 18.89 -0.66
N ILE A 292 -3.27 18.18 -1.70
CA ILE A 292 -3.98 18.17 -3.01
C ILE A 292 -5.37 17.59 -2.81
N VAL A 293 -5.50 16.43 -2.18
CA VAL A 293 -6.77 15.79 -1.86
C VAL A 293 -7.70 16.74 -1.11
N GLY A 294 -7.19 17.39 -0.05
CA GLY A 294 -7.97 18.35 0.73
C GLY A 294 -8.48 19.52 -0.12
N ARG A 295 -7.65 20.11 -0.98
CA ARG A 295 -8.04 21.21 -1.89
C ARG A 295 -9.07 20.78 -2.92
N GLU A 296 -8.88 19.61 -3.55
CA GLU A 296 -9.81 19.14 -4.59
C GLU A 296 -11.18 18.78 -4.00
N ILE A 297 -11.22 18.10 -2.85
CA ILE A 297 -12.49 17.80 -2.16
C ILE A 297 -13.15 19.10 -1.71
N ALA A 298 -12.46 20.02 -1.05
CA ALA A 298 -13.04 21.30 -0.61
C ALA A 298 -13.60 22.11 -1.80
N SER A 299 -12.83 22.22 -2.90
CA SER A 299 -13.28 22.90 -4.12
C SER A 299 -14.56 22.28 -4.70
N SER A 300 -14.75 20.98 -4.58
CA SER A 300 -15.96 20.29 -5.04
C SER A 300 -17.18 20.55 -4.16
N LEU A 301 -16.95 20.88 -2.89
CA LEU A 301 -18.00 21.17 -1.92
C LEU A 301 -18.48 22.63 -2.00
N ASP A 302 -17.66 23.55 -2.50
CA ASP A 302 -17.99 24.98 -2.64
C ASP A 302 -18.79 25.30 -3.93
N GLY A 303 -18.74 24.44 -4.93
CA GLY A 303 -19.42 24.59 -6.26
C GLY A 303 -20.83 24.06 -6.22
#